data_c86f178f6498a629a70ad0563be15826
#
_entry.id   c86f178f6498a629a70ad0563be15826
#
_cell.length_a   1.000
_cell.length_b   1.000
_cell.length_c   1.000
_cell.angle_alpha   90.00
_cell.angle_beta   90.00
_cell.angle_gamma   90.00
#
_symmetry.space_group_name_H-M   'P 1'
#
loop_
_entity.id
_entity.type
_entity.pdbx_description
1 polymer ?
#
loop_
_entity_poly.entity_id
_entity_poly.type
_entity_poly.pdbx_seq_one_letter_code
_entity_poly.pdbx_strand_id
1 'polypeptide(L)'
;MADEVEHMAPKSLYPERAFLWENYCYACGPCNGPKNNKYAVFRHSNPDSLYEIPPHPDKATALSPPPPGADVLIDPRRENPLDFILLDLGPSDLGFRFAEFDDNPSSRDFQRANYTIDVLRLNTRTDLVKARRLAYSNFRARLKEYIHERDNGASTAHLADLEKHFRDESHQTVWQEMKRQYKIIPELKVLFDQAPKALEW
;
A
#
# COMPACT_ATOMS: atom_id res chain seq x y z
N MET A 1 -3.24 -10.89 -8.40
CA MET A 1 -4.53 -11.23 -7.77
C MET A 1 -4.22 -11.78 -6.39
N ALA A 2 -4.98 -11.40 -5.37
CA ALA A 2 -4.84 -12.02 -4.05
C ALA A 2 -5.45 -13.43 -4.14
N ASP A 3 -4.69 -14.43 -3.77
CA ASP A 3 -5.03 -15.85 -3.93
C ASP A 3 -4.71 -16.70 -2.69
N GLU A 4 -4.18 -16.06 -1.66
CA GLU A 4 -3.82 -16.71 -0.39
C GLU A 4 -4.46 -15.98 0.79
N VAL A 5 -4.69 -16.74 1.86
CA VAL A 5 -5.09 -16.19 3.16
C VAL A 5 -3.84 -16.12 4.04
N GLU A 6 -3.52 -14.92 4.51
CA GLU A 6 -2.39 -14.65 5.36
C GLU A 6 -2.84 -14.31 6.78
N HIS A 7 -2.02 -14.69 7.76
CA HIS A 7 -2.17 -14.26 9.14
C HIS A 7 -1.34 -13.01 9.39
N MET A 8 -1.97 -11.89 9.72
CA MET A 8 -1.26 -10.64 10.06
C MET A 8 -0.23 -10.92 11.16
N ALA A 9 -0.66 -11.43 12.31
CA ALA A 9 0.22 -12.00 13.32
C ALA A 9 0.42 -13.49 13.03
N PRO A 10 1.66 -13.95 12.78
CA PRO A 10 1.92 -15.33 12.38
C PRO A 10 1.44 -16.34 13.43
N LYS A 11 0.73 -17.37 12.99
CA LYS A 11 0.20 -18.43 13.88
C LYS A 11 1.29 -19.22 14.61
N SER A 12 2.51 -19.22 14.11
CA SER A 12 3.66 -19.84 14.76
C SER A 12 4.14 -19.03 15.97
N LEU A 13 3.90 -17.72 16.02
CA LEU A 13 4.24 -16.82 17.10
C LEU A 13 3.04 -16.55 18.03
N TYR A 14 1.84 -16.50 17.44
CA TYR A 14 0.58 -16.19 18.10
C TYR A 14 -0.48 -17.28 17.83
N PRO A 15 -0.31 -18.50 18.35
CA PRO A 15 -1.24 -19.60 18.08
C PRO A 15 -2.66 -19.30 18.55
N GLU A 16 -2.84 -18.48 19.59
CA GLU A 16 -4.14 -18.02 20.09
C GLU A 16 -4.89 -17.12 19.09
N ARG A 17 -4.17 -16.50 18.13
CA ARG A 17 -4.75 -15.68 17.06
C ARG A 17 -5.00 -16.46 15.77
N ALA A 18 -4.64 -17.75 15.72
CA ALA A 18 -4.69 -18.53 14.48
C ALA A 18 -6.08 -18.65 13.87
N PHE A 19 -7.14 -18.58 14.69
CA PHE A 19 -8.53 -18.70 14.24
C PHE A 19 -9.33 -17.41 14.47
N LEU A 20 -8.69 -16.29 14.80
CA LEU A 20 -9.38 -15.01 14.90
C LEU A 20 -9.58 -14.42 13.50
N TRP A 21 -10.83 -14.06 13.18
CA TRP A 21 -11.17 -13.45 11.89
C TRP A 21 -10.37 -12.17 11.63
N GLU A 22 -10.15 -11.38 12.65
CA GLU A 22 -9.39 -10.13 12.61
C GLU A 22 -7.90 -10.34 12.32
N ASN A 23 -7.42 -11.58 12.34
CA ASN A 23 -6.04 -11.92 12.00
C ASN A 23 -5.86 -12.36 10.54
N TYR A 24 -6.93 -12.55 9.79
CA TYR A 24 -6.83 -12.96 8.39
C TYR A 24 -6.79 -11.75 7.45
N CYS A 25 -5.94 -11.84 6.43
CA CYS A 25 -5.85 -10.86 5.34
C CYS A 25 -5.69 -11.61 4.01
N TYR A 26 -6.27 -11.08 2.95
CA TYR A 26 -5.98 -11.57 1.60
C TYR A 26 -4.60 -11.03 1.15
N ALA A 27 -3.77 -11.94 0.64
CA ALA A 27 -2.44 -11.61 0.13
C ALA A 27 -2.16 -12.37 -1.16
N CYS A 28 -1.29 -11.83 -2.00
CA CYS A 28 -0.72 -12.61 -3.09
C CYS A 28 0.50 -13.40 -2.59
N GLY A 29 0.76 -14.57 -3.15
CA GLY A 29 1.90 -15.41 -2.78
C GLY A 29 3.25 -14.67 -2.75
N PRO A 30 3.56 -13.79 -3.74
CA PRO A 30 4.77 -12.97 -3.73
C PRO A 30 4.90 -11.97 -2.58
N CYS A 31 3.79 -11.58 -1.89
CA CYS A 31 3.84 -10.78 -0.66
C CYS A 31 3.86 -11.69 0.57
N ASN A 32 3.04 -12.74 0.57
CA ASN A 32 2.91 -13.67 1.66
C ASN A 32 4.22 -14.45 1.92
N GLY A 33 4.83 -14.99 0.88
CA GLY A 33 6.08 -15.75 0.99
C GLY A 33 7.21 -15.00 1.71
N PRO A 34 7.59 -13.77 1.30
CA PRO A 34 8.60 -12.98 2.00
C PRO A 34 8.24 -12.59 3.42
N LYS A 35 6.96 -12.29 3.69
CA LYS A 35 6.49 -12.00 5.05
C LYS A 35 6.64 -13.23 5.93
N ASN A 36 6.12 -14.38 5.49
CA ASN A 36 6.21 -15.63 6.24
C ASN A 36 5.90 -15.40 7.74
N ASN A 37 6.79 -15.83 8.63
CA ASN A 37 6.67 -15.66 10.08
C ASN A 37 7.31 -14.35 10.61
N LYS A 38 7.72 -13.42 9.74
CA LYS A 38 8.27 -12.14 10.17
C LYS A 38 7.17 -11.29 10.82
N TYR A 39 7.47 -10.79 11.99
CA TYR A 39 6.57 -9.91 12.74
C TYR A 39 7.35 -9.02 13.70
N ALA A 40 6.89 -7.81 13.86
CA ALA A 40 7.49 -6.85 14.77
C ALA A 40 6.43 -6.15 15.60
N VAL A 41 6.81 -5.74 16.79
CA VAL A 41 5.97 -4.98 17.73
C VAL A 41 6.73 -3.81 18.33
N PHE A 42 6.01 -2.76 18.73
CA PHE A 42 6.48 -1.78 19.68
C PHE A 42 6.16 -2.29 21.08
N ARG A 43 7.18 -2.80 21.78
CA ARG A 43 6.98 -3.40 23.11
C ARG A 43 6.47 -2.36 24.12
N HIS A 44 5.61 -2.76 25.04
CA HIS A 44 5.16 -1.87 26.11
C HIS A 44 6.30 -1.34 26.98
N SER A 45 7.39 -2.09 27.11
CA SER A 45 8.59 -1.68 27.84
C SER A 45 9.49 -0.69 27.08
N ASN A 46 9.31 -0.58 25.75
CA ASN A 46 10.03 0.35 24.88
C ASN A 46 9.14 0.69 23.67
N PRO A 47 8.17 1.61 23.82
CA PRO A 47 7.14 1.87 22.81
C PRO A 47 7.63 2.65 21.58
N ASP A 48 8.82 3.23 21.65
CA ASP A 48 9.35 4.07 20.56
C ASP A 48 10.36 3.33 19.66
N SER A 49 10.63 2.06 20.00
CA SER A 49 11.58 1.26 19.23
C SER A 49 10.94 -0.03 18.74
N LEU A 50 11.04 -0.25 17.42
CA LEU A 50 10.64 -1.48 16.78
C LEU A 50 11.43 -2.67 17.35
N TYR A 51 10.74 -3.73 17.64
CA TYR A 51 11.31 -5.01 18.05
C TYR A 51 10.81 -6.12 17.10
N GLU A 52 11.68 -6.60 16.24
CA GLU A 52 11.39 -7.78 15.42
C GLU A 52 11.43 -9.03 16.29
N ILE A 53 10.34 -9.81 16.27
CA ILE A 53 10.22 -11.02 17.07
C ILE A 53 11.03 -12.12 16.40
N PRO A 54 12.06 -12.68 17.07
CA PRO A 54 12.84 -13.75 16.51
C PRO A 54 11.97 -14.99 16.28
N PRO A 55 12.25 -15.79 15.22
CA PRO A 55 11.58 -17.05 15.03
C PRO A 55 11.87 -17.98 16.21
N HIS A 56 10.89 -18.79 16.59
CA HIS A 56 11.12 -19.80 17.62
C HIS A 56 12.20 -20.78 17.17
N PRO A 57 13.22 -21.05 18.02
CA PRO A 57 14.30 -21.97 17.66
C PRO A 57 13.84 -23.42 17.54
N ASP A 58 12.78 -23.80 18.28
CA ASP A 58 12.14 -25.11 18.20
C ASP A 58 10.65 -25.04 18.53
N LYS A 59 9.93 -26.16 18.33
CA LYS A 59 8.49 -26.23 18.60
C LYS A 59 8.16 -26.18 20.10
N ALA A 60 9.10 -26.49 20.99
CA ALA A 60 8.87 -26.47 22.43
C ALA A 60 8.85 -25.04 22.98
N THR A 61 9.62 -24.13 22.40
CA THR A 61 9.63 -22.72 22.78
C THR A 61 8.44 -21.94 22.22
N ALA A 62 7.70 -22.51 21.26
CA ALA A 62 6.49 -21.91 20.69
C ALA A 62 5.33 -21.70 21.68
N LEU A 63 5.47 -22.21 22.92
CA LEU A 63 4.48 -22.03 23.99
C LEU A 63 4.68 -20.71 24.77
N SER A 64 5.81 -20.04 24.62
CA SER A 64 6.06 -18.75 25.29
C SER A 64 5.51 -17.63 24.40
N PRO A 65 4.51 -16.86 24.87
CA PRO A 65 3.97 -15.77 24.08
C PRO A 65 5.06 -14.72 23.82
N PRO A 66 5.07 -14.10 22.62
CA PRO A 66 5.96 -12.98 22.33
C PRO A 66 5.73 -11.82 23.30
N PRO A 67 6.70 -10.88 23.42
CA PRO A 67 6.51 -9.68 24.23
C PRO A 67 5.27 -8.92 23.80
N PRO A 68 4.43 -8.45 24.74
CA PRO A 68 3.25 -7.66 24.40
C PRO A 68 3.66 -6.30 23.81
N GLY A 69 2.92 -5.83 22.82
CA GLY A 69 3.19 -4.57 22.16
C GLY A 69 2.17 -4.25 21.07
N ALA A 70 2.28 -3.04 20.52
CA ALA A 70 1.49 -2.63 19.38
C ALA A 70 2.12 -3.16 18.08
N ASP A 71 1.28 -3.59 17.16
CA ASP A 71 1.69 -4.14 15.87
C ASP A 71 2.42 -3.07 15.03
N VAL A 72 3.53 -3.45 14.41
CA VAL A 72 4.31 -2.57 13.52
C VAL A 72 3.77 -2.64 12.10
N LEU A 73 3.46 -3.85 11.59
CA LEU A 73 2.96 -4.04 10.23
C LEU A 73 1.66 -3.26 10.03
N ILE A 74 1.59 -2.46 8.97
CA ILE A 74 0.39 -1.70 8.61
C ILE A 74 -0.71 -2.67 8.20
N ASP A 75 -1.87 -2.58 8.87
CA ASP A 75 -3.04 -3.40 8.56
C ASP A 75 -4.03 -2.63 7.69
N PRO A 76 -4.09 -2.91 6.37
CA PRO A 76 -4.93 -2.15 5.42
C PRO A 76 -6.44 -2.30 5.65
N ARG A 77 -6.86 -3.17 6.57
CA ARG A 77 -8.28 -3.33 6.96
C ARG A 77 -8.70 -2.36 8.06
N ARG A 78 -7.72 -1.79 8.79
CA ARG A 78 -7.94 -0.94 9.98
C ARG A 78 -7.49 0.49 9.77
N GLU A 79 -6.55 0.70 8.85
CA GLU A 79 -5.90 1.99 8.63
C GLU A 79 -5.60 2.18 7.15
N ASN A 80 -5.53 3.41 6.70
CA ASN A 80 -5.17 3.71 5.32
C ASN A 80 -3.63 3.66 5.16
N PRO A 81 -3.09 2.73 4.36
CA PRO A 81 -1.64 2.64 4.19
C PRO A 81 -0.99 3.93 3.65
N LEU A 82 -1.73 4.75 2.90
CA LEU A 82 -1.23 6.01 2.35
C LEU A 82 -1.02 7.12 3.40
N ASP A 83 -1.46 6.90 4.64
CA ASP A 83 -1.14 7.80 5.74
C ASP A 83 0.30 7.59 6.24
N PHE A 84 0.91 6.44 5.92
CA PHE A 84 2.25 6.05 6.34
C PHE A 84 3.25 5.96 5.19
N ILE A 85 2.79 5.58 4.00
CA ILE A 85 3.64 5.38 2.82
C ILE A 85 3.26 6.33 1.68
N LEU A 86 4.26 6.69 0.89
CA LEU A 86 4.17 7.55 -0.28
C LEU A 86 4.65 6.77 -1.50
N LEU A 87 3.90 6.79 -2.61
CA LEU A 87 4.39 6.28 -3.88
C LEU A 87 5.06 7.41 -4.67
N ASP A 88 6.35 7.30 -4.92
CA ASP A 88 7.06 8.26 -5.80
C ASP A 88 6.57 8.11 -7.25
N LEU A 89 5.94 9.15 -7.78
CA LEU A 89 5.51 9.24 -9.18
C LEU A 89 6.51 10.01 -10.06
N GLY A 90 7.65 10.40 -9.50
CA GLY A 90 8.66 11.20 -10.20
C GLY A 90 9.29 10.50 -11.41
N PRO A 91 9.96 11.28 -12.29
CA PRO A 91 10.56 10.80 -13.53
C PRO A 91 11.84 9.98 -13.31
N SER A 92 12.29 9.81 -12.07
CA SER A 92 13.53 9.09 -11.77
C SER A 92 13.45 7.61 -12.14
N ASP A 93 14.59 6.98 -12.40
CA ASP A 93 14.70 5.52 -12.58
C ASP A 93 14.25 4.76 -11.32
N LEU A 94 14.20 5.43 -10.18
CA LEU A 94 13.70 4.94 -8.91
C LEU A 94 12.18 5.12 -8.73
N GLY A 95 11.51 5.83 -9.66
CA GLY A 95 10.07 6.10 -9.60
C GLY A 95 9.20 4.83 -9.50
N PHE A 96 7.96 5.01 -9.02
CA PHE A 96 6.98 3.96 -8.77
C PHE A 96 7.37 3.00 -7.64
N ARG A 97 8.23 3.47 -6.73
CA ARG A 97 8.55 2.82 -5.46
C ARG A 97 7.89 3.54 -4.30
N PHE A 98 7.61 2.78 -3.25
CA PHE A 98 7.15 3.36 -2.01
C PHE A 98 8.30 3.91 -1.19
N ALA A 99 8.05 5.01 -0.51
CA ALA A 99 8.87 5.58 0.54
C ALA A 99 8.01 5.82 1.79
N GLU A 100 8.65 6.09 2.90
CA GLU A 100 8.02 6.53 4.12
C GLU A 100 7.42 7.93 3.93
N PHE A 101 6.21 8.15 4.46
CA PHE A 101 5.57 9.47 4.39
C PHE A 101 6.15 10.44 5.42
N ASP A 102 6.44 9.94 6.62
CA ASP A 102 7.18 10.68 7.64
C ASP A 102 8.69 10.57 7.35
N ASP A 103 9.42 11.67 7.44
CA ASP A 103 10.87 11.73 7.20
C ASP A 103 11.72 11.56 8.47
N ASN A 104 11.08 11.42 9.66
CA ASN A 104 11.77 11.21 10.91
C ASN A 104 12.01 9.71 11.21
N PRO A 105 13.24 9.20 11.06
CA PRO A 105 13.55 7.77 11.27
C PRO A 105 13.26 7.25 12.67
N SER A 106 13.13 8.14 13.65
CA SER A 106 12.82 7.77 15.03
C SER A 106 11.33 7.71 15.31
N SER A 107 10.49 8.19 14.39
CA SER A 107 9.04 8.13 14.58
C SER A 107 8.51 6.70 14.41
N ARG A 108 7.40 6.41 15.06
CA ARG A 108 6.72 5.12 14.90
C ARG A 108 6.18 4.94 13.49
N ASP A 109 5.69 6.01 12.88
CA ASP A 109 5.08 5.97 11.55
C ASP A 109 6.13 5.67 10.48
N PHE A 110 7.33 6.29 10.57
CA PHE A 110 8.46 5.92 9.72
C PHE A 110 8.85 4.45 9.89
N GLN A 111 9.02 3.98 11.13
CA GLN A 111 9.41 2.61 11.41
C GLN A 111 8.38 1.59 10.89
N ARG A 112 7.08 1.90 11.01
CA ARG A 112 5.99 1.08 10.47
C ARG A 112 6.01 1.03 8.94
N ALA A 113 6.16 2.18 8.30
CA ALA A 113 6.25 2.29 6.85
C ALA A 113 7.45 1.50 6.31
N ASN A 114 8.64 1.76 6.82
CA ASN A 114 9.88 1.09 6.43
C ASN A 114 9.77 -0.43 6.59
N TYR A 115 9.33 -0.90 7.76
CA TYR A 115 9.15 -2.33 8.03
C TYR A 115 8.15 -2.98 7.05
N THR A 116 7.02 -2.32 6.79
CA THR A 116 5.99 -2.86 5.88
C THR A 116 6.49 -2.94 4.44
N ILE A 117 7.18 -1.90 3.96
CA ILE A 117 7.78 -1.87 2.61
C ILE A 117 8.78 -3.02 2.45
N ASP A 118 9.65 -3.23 3.43
CA ASP A 118 10.70 -4.23 3.37
C ASP A 118 10.17 -5.67 3.50
N VAL A 119 9.33 -5.93 4.49
CA VAL A 119 8.78 -7.26 4.77
C VAL A 119 7.95 -7.78 3.60
N LEU A 120 7.15 -6.91 2.97
CA LEU A 120 6.32 -7.24 1.80
C LEU A 120 7.08 -7.11 0.47
N ARG A 121 8.34 -6.68 0.50
CA ARG A 121 9.18 -6.46 -0.68
C ARG A 121 8.52 -5.57 -1.74
N LEU A 122 7.85 -4.50 -1.31
CA LEU A 122 7.04 -3.66 -2.20
C LEU A 122 7.87 -2.96 -3.29
N ASN A 123 9.16 -2.74 -3.05
CA ASN A 123 10.06 -2.03 -3.95
C ASN A 123 11.03 -2.93 -4.73
N THR A 124 11.25 -4.16 -4.26
CA THR A 124 12.22 -5.08 -4.88
C THR A 124 11.61 -5.93 -6.00
N ARG A 125 10.30 -5.95 -6.11
CA ARG A 125 9.56 -6.68 -7.15
C ARG A 125 9.45 -5.82 -8.41
N THR A 126 10.26 -6.14 -9.40
CA THR A 126 10.29 -5.41 -10.69
C THR A 126 8.97 -5.49 -11.47
N ASP A 127 8.25 -6.60 -11.37
CA ASP A 127 6.92 -6.79 -11.94
C ASP A 127 5.91 -5.80 -11.36
N LEU A 128 5.91 -5.62 -10.03
CA LEU A 128 5.02 -4.70 -9.35
C LEU A 128 5.34 -3.23 -9.66
N VAL A 129 6.63 -2.87 -9.72
CA VAL A 129 7.06 -1.52 -10.12
C VAL A 129 6.63 -1.22 -11.55
N LYS A 130 6.81 -2.18 -12.48
CA LYS A 130 6.34 -2.04 -13.88
C LYS A 130 4.83 -1.90 -13.97
N ALA A 131 4.08 -2.69 -13.20
CA ALA A 131 2.62 -2.63 -13.18
C ALA A 131 2.09 -1.28 -12.68
N ARG A 132 2.70 -0.70 -11.64
CA ARG A 132 2.38 0.67 -11.17
C ARG A 132 2.64 1.73 -12.23
N ARG A 133 3.78 1.63 -12.94
CA ARG A 133 4.11 2.54 -14.05
C ARG A 133 3.10 2.43 -15.19
N LEU A 134 2.68 1.22 -15.53
CA LEU A 134 1.64 1.01 -16.53
C LEU A 134 0.30 1.61 -16.08
N ALA A 135 -0.11 1.36 -14.84
CA ALA A 135 -1.32 1.94 -14.27
C ALA A 135 -1.30 3.48 -14.31
N TYR A 136 -0.17 4.10 -13.97
CA TYR A 136 0.00 5.55 -14.10
C TYR A 136 -0.25 6.03 -15.53
N SER A 137 0.31 5.34 -16.51
CA SER A 137 0.10 5.67 -17.94
C SER A 137 -1.36 5.49 -18.35
N ASN A 138 -2.00 4.43 -17.89
CA ASN A 138 -3.42 4.14 -18.16
C ASN A 138 -4.32 5.23 -17.55
N PHE A 139 -4.14 5.59 -16.28
CA PHE A 139 -4.91 6.64 -15.63
C PHE A 139 -4.76 7.98 -16.36
N ARG A 140 -3.55 8.33 -16.77
CA ARG A 140 -3.33 9.57 -17.56
C ARG A 140 -4.03 9.53 -18.93
N ALA A 141 -3.98 8.41 -19.62
CA ALA A 141 -4.65 8.23 -20.91
C ALA A 141 -6.17 8.37 -20.76
N ARG A 142 -6.75 7.67 -19.76
CA ARG A 142 -8.18 7.74 -19.45
C ARG A 142 -8.63 9.16 -19.07
N LEU A 143 -7.82 9.88 -18.30
CA LEU A 143 -8.14 11.25 -17.92
C LEU A 143 -8.13 12.20 -19.13
N LYS A 144 -7.19 12.02 -20.06
CA LYS A 144 -7.17 12.75 -21.33
C LYS A 144 -8.38 12.42 -22.21
N GLU A 145 -8.75 11.14 -22.29
CA GLU A 145 -9.94 10.68 -23.01
C GLU A 145 -11.21 11.31 -22.44
N TYR A 146 -11.39 11.27 -21.12
CA TYR A 146 -12.51 11.90 -20.44
C TYR A 146 -12.61 13.40 -20.75
N ILE A 147 -11.48 14.14 -20.67
CA ILE A 147 -11.42 15.56 -21.00
C ILE A 147 -11.83 15.78 -22.45
N HIS A 148 -11.28 15.00 -23.38
CA HIS A 148 -11.59 15.10 -24.82
C HIS A 148 -13.08 14.86 -25.10
N GLU A 149 -13.63 13.77 -24.60
CA GLU A 149 -15.04 13.41 -24.79
C GLU A 149 -15.98 14.47 -24.21
N ARG A 150 -15.70 14.95 -23.00
CA ARG A 150 -16.47 16.02 -22.38
C ARG A 150 -16.48 17.30 -23.21
N ASP A 151 -15.31 17.73 -23.70
CA ASP A 151 -15.15 18.96 -24.46
C ASP A 151 -15.78 18.86 -25.86
N ASN A 152 -15.94 17.64 -26.38
CA ASN A 152 -16.68 17.36 -27.63
C ASN A 152 -18.18 17.10 -27.40
N GLY A 153 -18.70 17.32 -26.21
CA GLY A 153 -20.14 17.24 -25.93
C GLY A 153 -20.69 15.83 -25.80
N ALA A 154 -19.86 14.88 -25.36
CA ALA A 154 -20.32 13.53 -25.05
C ALA A 154 -21.47 13.51 -24.06
N SER A 155 -22.35 12.49 -24.18
CA SER A 155 -23.50 12.36 -23.26
C SER A 155 -23.07 12.11 -21.82
N THR A 156 -23.90 12.54 -20.86
CA THR A 156 -23.67 12.28 -19.44
C THR A 156 -23.53 10.78 -19.11
N ALA A 157 -24.25 9.94 -19.82
CA ALA A 157 -24.16 8.47 -19.68
C ALA A 157 -22.78 7.95 -20.10
N HIS A 158 -22.24 8.43 -21.23
CA HIS A 158 -20.92 8.05 -21.68
C HIS A 158 -19.83 8.53 -20.74
N LEU A 159 -19.91 9.80 -20.26
CA LEU A 159 -18.95 10.32 -19.29
C LEU A 159 -18.99 9.53 -17.96
N ALA A 160 -20.18 9.11 -17.50
CA ALA A 160 -20.30 8.29 -16.29
C ALA A 160 -19.67 6.90 -16.47
N ASP A 161 -19.74 6.32 -17.66
CA ASP A 161 -19.07 5.05 -17.98
C ASP A 161 -17.54 5.21 -17.96
N LEU A 162 -17.02 6.29 -18.54
CA LEU A 162 -15.58 6.61 -18.45
C LEU A 162 -15.13 6.81 -16.98
N GLU A 163 -15.92 7.51 -16.16
CA GLU A 163 -15.63 7.67 -14.73
C GLU A 163 -15.57 6.31 -14.00
N LYS A 164 -16.43 5.38 -14.35
CA LYS A 164 -16.41 4.02 -13.76
C LYS A 164 -15.10 3.29 -14.04
N HIS A 165 -14.52 3.46 -15.22
CA HIS A 165 -13.25 2.81 -15.58
C HIS A 165 -12.08 3.19 -14.66
N PHE A 166 -12.11 4.36 -14.00
CA PHE A 166 -11.09 4.71 -13.00
C PHE A 166 -11.21 3.87 -11.73
N ARG A 167 -12.43 3.49 -11.32
CA ARG A 167 -12.67 2.66 -10.13
C ARG A 167 -12.33 1.20 -10.38
N ASP A 168 -12.53 0.75 -11.61
CA ASP A 168 -12.30 -0.65 -12.01
C ASP A 168 -10.83 -0.91 -12.41
N GLU A 169 -10.00 0.14 -12.57
CA GLU A 169 -8.60 0.01 -12.92
C GLU A 169 -7.80 -0.59 -11.76
N SER A 170 -6.80 -1.40 -12.09
CA SER A 170 -5.88 -1.96 -11.11
C SER A 170 -4.96 -0.89 -10.51
N HIS A 171 -4.34 -1.21 -9.35
CA HIS A 171 -3.40 -0.31 -8.67
C HIS A 171 -3.99 1.04 -8.28
N GLN A 172 -5.14 1.04 -7.62
CA GLN A 172 -5.83 2.24 -7.13
C GLN A 172 -4.93 3.17 -6.29
N THR A 173 -3.92 2.63 -5.62
CA THR A 173 -2.90 3.43 -4.92
C THR A 173 -2.23 4.44 -5.84
N VAL A 174 -1.97 4.08 -7.11
CA VAL A 174 -1.39 5.00 -8.10
C VAL A 174 -2.32 6.18 -8.37
N TRP A 175 -3.62 5.91 -8.52
CA TRP A 175 -4.61 6.97 -8.72
C TRP A 175 -4.70 7.92 -7.53
N GLN A 176 -4.73 7.38 -6.31
CA GLN A 176 -4.74 8.21 -5.09
C GLN A 176 -3.49 9.08 -4.99
N GLU A 177 -2.32 8.53 -5.33
CA GLU A 177 -1.08 9.30 -5.35
C GLU A 177 -1.05 10.37 -6.44
N MET A 178 -1.60 10.09 -7.63
CA MET A 178 -1.76 11.11 -8.67
C MET A 178 -2.59 12.29 -8.16
N LYS A 179 -3.68 12.01 -7.44
CA LYS A 179 -4.51 13.04 -6.80
C LYS A 179 -3.78 13.78 -5.67
N ARG A 180 -2.94 13.08 -4.89
CA ARG A 180 -2.17 13.70 -3.80
C ARG A 180 -1.06 14.61 -4.33
N GLN A 181 -0.39 14.19 -5.40
CA GLN A 181 0.80 14.86 -5.94
C GLN A 181 0.53 15.81 -7.13
N TYR A 182 -0.72 15.97 -7.58
CA TYR A 182 -1.01 16.71 -8.82
C TYR A 182 -0.51 18.15 -8.81
N LYS A 183 -0.49 18.82 -7.65
CA LYS A 183 0.01 20.22 -7.55
C LYS A 183 1.53 20.32 -7.73
N ILE A 184 2.25 19.23 -7.49
CA ILE A 184 3.71 19.17 -7.51
C ILE A 184 4.20 18.70 -8.91
N ILE A 185 3.45 17.80 -9.56
CA ILE A 185 3.81 17.23 -10.86
C ILE A 185 3.13 18.03 -11.97
N PRO A 186 3.90 18.81 -12.79
CA PRO A 186 3.31 19.75 -13.75
C PRO A 186 2.33 19.12 -14.74
N GLU A 187 2.64 17.92 -15.24
CA GLU A 187 1.76 17.22 -16.20
C GLU A 187 0.43 16.77 -15.58
N LEU A 188 0.43 16.39 -14.31
CA LEU A 188 -0.78 16.06 -13.58
C LEU A 188 -1.59 17.31 -13.27
N LYS A 189 -0.91 18.39 -12.91
CA LYS A 189 -1.57 19.69 -12.66
C LYS A 189 -2.40 20.12 -13.85
N VAL A 190 -1.83 20.06 -15.04
CA VAL A 190 -2.56 20.41 -16.28
C VAL A 190 -3.82 19.56 -16.48
N LEU A 191 -3.73 18.25 -16.22
CA LEU A 191 -4.86 17.33 -16.40
C LEU A 191 -5.96 17.57 -15.35
N PHE A 192 -5.59 17.68 -14.09
CA PHE A 192 -6.57 17.86 -13.01
C PHE A 192 -7.18 19.28 -13.01
N ASP A 193 -6.44 20.30 -13.44
CA ASP A 193 -7.00 21.65 -13.65
C ASP A 193 -8.08 21.64 -14.74
N GLN A 194 -7.93 20.81 -15.78
CA GLN A 194 -8.95 20.62 -16.83
C GLN A 194 -10.11 19.74 -16.36
N ALA A 195 -9.89 18.80 -15.49
CA ALA A 195 -10.93 17.89 -14.96
C ALA A 195 -10.95 17.87 -13.42
N PRO A 196 -11.30 18.97 -12.75
CA PRO A 196 -11.23 19.05 -11.28
C PRO A 196 -12.15 18.04 -10.57
N LYS A 197 -13.26 17.63 -11.19
CA LYS A 197 -14.14 16.57 -10.70
C LYS A 197 -13.41 15.25 -10.49
N ALA A 198 -12.35 15.00 -11.26
CA ALA A 198 -11.57 13.75 -11.14
C ALA A 198 -10.82 13.60 -9.79
N LEU A 199 -10.68 14.67 -9.03
CA LEU A 199 -10.15 14.61 -7.66
C LEU A 199 -11.12 13.92 -6.67
N GLU A 200 -12.39 13.81 -7.02
CA GLU A 200 -13.43 13.19 -6.18
C GLU A 200 -13.64 11.70 -6.49
N TRP A 201 -13.04 11.19 -7.57
CA TRP A 201 -13.18 9.79 -8.01
C TRP A 201 -12.33 8.80 -7.23
#